data_c31c2700080a40979775ae7b974261c8
#
_entry.id   c31c2700080a40979775ae7b974261c8
#
_cell.length_a   1.000
_cell.length_b   1.000
_cell.length_c   1.000
_cell.angle_alpha   90.00
_cell.angle_beta   90.00
_cell.angle_gamma   90.00
#
_symmetry.space_group_name_H-M   'P 1'
#
loop_
_entity.id
_entity.type
_entity.pdbx_description
1 polymer ?
#
loop_
_entity_poly.entity_id
_entity_poly.type
_entity_poly.pdbx_seq_one_letter_code
_entity_poly.pdbx_strand_id
1 'polypeptide(L)'
;MDADAIVVGHGLAGLVAAAELADAGRKVLLVDQESEANLGGQAHWSFGGLFFVDSPEQRRLGIKDSAELAHSDWMNTAGFDRDEDHWPRQWAQAYLDFAAGEKRSWLHQQGMRWFPIVGWAERGDGSAHGHGNSVPRFHITWGTGPGIVEPFAALVEQAAFDGRLACLPRHR
;
A
#
# COMPACT_ATOMS: atom_id res chain seq x y z
N MET A 1 -17.12 3.93 -23.59
CA MET A 1 -17.84 3.74 -22.30
C MET A 1 -17.94 5.10 -21.63
N ASP A 2 -19.11 5.49 -21.22
CA ASP A 2 -19.24 6.64 -20.32
C ASP A 2 -18.79 6.19 -18.94
N ALA A 3 -17.79 6.86 -18.39
CA ALA A 3 -17.19 6.51 -17.09
C ALA A 3 -17.42 7.65 -16.08
N ASP A 4 -17.66 7.27 -14.80
CA ASP A 4 -17.78 8.23 -13.70
C ASP A 4 -16.38 8.66 -13.23
N ALA A 5 -15.38 7.80 -13.41
CA ALA A 5 -14.00 8.04 -13.01
C ALA A 5 -13.01 7.45 -14.01
N ILE A 6 -11.89 8.14 -14.19
CA ILE A 6 -10.73 7.67 -14.95
C ILE A 6 -9.57 7.50 -13.97
N VAL A 7 -9.02 6.28 -13.92
CA VAL A 7 -7.82 5.97 -13.15
C VAL A 7 -6.65 5.83 -14.13
N VAL A 8 -5.59 6.57 -13.92
CA VAL A 8 -4.40 6.54 -14.77
C VAL A 8 -3.29 5.78 -14.06
N GLY A 9 -2.87 4.67 -14.68
CA GLY A 9 -1.86 3.76 -14.15
C GLY A 9 -2.46 2.53 -13.49
N HIS A 10 -2.12 1.33 -13.96
CA HIS A 10 -2.52 0.05 -13.38
C HIS A 10 -1.45 -0.56 -12.46
N GLY A 11 -0.58 0.27 -11.87
CA GLY A 11 0.20 -0.12 -10.71
C GLY A 11 -0.69 -0.38 -9.49
N LEU A 12 -0.10 -0.83 -8.37
CA LEU A 12 -0.88 -1.21 -7.18
C LEU A 12 -1.88 -0.12 -6.73
N ALA A 13 -1.46 1.14 -6.69
CA ALA A 13 -2.33 2.25 -6.27
C ALA A 13 -3.54 2.42 -7.20
N GLY A 14 -3.32 2.31 -8.52
CA GLY A 14 -4.41 2.38 -9.50
C GLY A 14 -5.35 1.20 -9.43
N LEU A 15 -4.84 -0.01 -9.21
CA LEU A 15 -5.67 -1.20 -9.03
C LEU A 15 -6.58 -1.07 -7.79
N VAL A 16 -6.01 -0.61 -6.67
CA VAL A 16 -6.78 -0.37 -5.44
C VAL A 16 -7.84 0.69 -5.68
N ALA A 17 -7.48 1.84 -6.25
CA ALA A 17 -8.43 2.92 -6.51
C ALA A 17 -9.56 2.48 -7.47
N ALA A 18 -9.22 1.75 -8.53
CA ALA A 18 -10.20 1.25 -9.48
C ALA A 18 -11.14 0.22 -8.86
N ALA A 19 -10.62 -0.69 -8.03
CA ALA A 19 -11.42 -1.69 -7.31
C ALA A 19 -12.39 -1.02 -6.33
N GLU A 20 -11.92 -0.11 -5.50
CA GLU A 20 -12.74 0.62 -4.51
C GLU A 20 -13.85 1.46 -5.19
N LEU A 21 -13.52 2.17 -6.29
CA LEU A 21 -14.51 2.92 -7.05
C LEU A 21 -15.58 2.02 -7.67
N ALA A 22 -15.15 0.87 -8.23
CA ALA A 22 -16.08 -0.09 -8.83
C ALA A 22 -16.97 -0.75 -7.77
N ASP A 23 -16.43 -1.04 -6.57
CA ASP A 23 -17.20 -1.57 -5.43
C ASP A 23 -18.22 -0.53 -4.92
N ALA A 24 -17.86 0.75 -4.94
CA ALA A 24 -18.77 1.87 -4.65
C ALA A 24 -19.81 2.12 -5.77
N GLY A 25 -19.92 1.23 -6.76
CA GLY A 25 -20.91 1.28 -7.84
C GLY A 25 -20.59 2.30 -8.94
N ARG A 26 -19.35 2.78 -9.04
CA ARG A 26 -18.92 3.71 -10.09
C ARG A 26 -18.49 2.95 -11.34
N LYS A 27 -18.75 3.54 -12.51
CA LYS A 27 -18.18 3.09 -13.78
C LYS A 27 -16.78 3.64 -13.94
N VAL A 28 -15.80 2.75 -14.03
CA VAL A 28 -14.37 3.12 -14.01
C VAL A 28 -13.72 2.82 -15.36
N LEU A 29 -12.91 3.76 -15.83
CA LEU A 29 -11.98 3.56 -16.92
C LEU A 29 -10.57 3.54 -16.36
N LEU A 30 -9.91 2.38 -16.42
CA LEU A 30 -8.51 2.20 -16.00
C LEU A 30 -7.63 2.22 -17.24
N VAL A 31 -6.73 3.19 -17.34
CA VAL A 31 -5.84 3.38 -18.49
C VAL A 31 -4.39 3.28 -18.07
N ASP A 32 -3.57 2.65 -18.91
CA ASP A 32 -2.12 2.57 -18.68
C ASP A 32 -1.34 2.55 -20.00
N GLN A 33 -0.14 3.10 -19.97
CA GLN A 33 0.80 3.05 -21.12
C GLN A 33 1.37 1.64 -21.33
N GLU A 34 1.44 0.84 -20.27
CA GLU A 34 2.00 -0.51 -20.29
C GLU A 34 0.98 -1.55 -20.80
N SER A 35 1.46 -2.75 -21.09
CA SER A 35 0.61 -3.87 -21.46
C SER A 35 0.00 -4.56 -20.23
N GLU A 36 -1.03 -5.35 -20.43
CA GLU A 36 -1.65 -6.19 -19.38
C GLU A 36 -0.62 -7.08 -18.65
N ALA A 37 0.46 -7.50 -19.34
CA ALA A 37 1.51 -8.31 -18.74
C ALA A 37 2.28 -7.58 -17.61
N ASN A 38 2.17 -6.25 -17.54
CA ASN A 38 2.83 -5.41 -16.53
C ASN A 38 1.87 -4.95 -15.43
N LEU A 39 0.73 -5.62 -15.29
CA LEU A 39 -0.26 -5.34 -14.26
C LEU A 39 0.38 -5.36 -12.86
N GLY A 40 0.08 -4.36 -12.04
CA GLY A 40 0.69 -4.19 -10.72
C GLY A 40 1.99 -3.37 -10.72
N GLY A 41 2.59 -3.12 -11.91
CA GLY A 41 3.77 -2.27 -12.06
C GLY A 41 4.93 -2.69 -11.13
N GLN A 42 5.57 -1.73 -10.48
CA GLN A 42 6.73 -1.98 -9.60
C GLN A 42 6.40 -2.87 -8.38
N ALA A 43 5.14 -2.87 -7.93
CA ALA A 43 4.74 -3.69 -6.79
C ALA A 43 4.86 -5.19 -7.10
N HIS A 44 4.61 -5.60 -8.35
CA HIS A 44 4.78 -6.99 -8.79
C HIS A 44 6.20 -7.51 -8.59
N TRP A 45 7.21 -6.65 -8.79
CA TRP A 45 8.63 -7.01 -8.69
C TRP A 45 9.23 -6.82 -7.30
N SER A 46 8.42 -6.39 -6.34
CA SER A 46 8.87 -6.11 -4.97
C SER A 46 8.99 -7.38 -4.13
N PHE A 47 9.65 -7.26 -2.97
CA PHE A 47 9.62 -8.30 -1.93
C PHE A 47 8.25 -8.45 -1.25
N GLY A 48 7.27 -7.64 -1.62
CA GLY A 48 5.94 -7.70 -1.03
C GLY A 48 5.89 -7.25 0.42
N GLY A 49 6.72 -6.29 0.78
CA GLY A 49 6.77 -5.76 2.14
C GLY A 49 5.67 -4.75 2.41
N LEU A 50 5.00 -4.91 3.53
CA LEU A 50 3.97 -4.01 4.03
C LEU A 50 4.40 -3.40 5.37
N PHE A 51 4.20 -2.12 5.49
CA PHE A 51 4.44 -1.39 6.73
C PHE A 51 3.21 -1.48 7.62
N PHE A 52 3.33 -2.11 8.79
CA PHE A 52 2.32 -2.10 9.84
C PHE A 52 2.95 -1.64 11.15
N VAL A 53 2.13 -1.04 12.00
CA VAL A 53 2.51 -0.52 13.31
C VAL A 53 1.77 -1.31 14.38
N ASP A 54 2.49 -1.74 15.41
CA ASP A 54 1.97 -2.51 16.55
C ASP A 54 1.13 -3.73 16.14
N SER A 55 1.62 -4.44 15.12
CA SER A 55 0.93 -5.61 14.56
C SER A 55 0.93 -6.80 15.53
N PRO A 56 -0.02 -7.75 15.36
CA PRO A 56 0.03 -9.01 16.10
C PRO A 56 1.34 -9.79 15.91
N GLU A 57 1.96 -9.69 14.74
CA GLU A 57 3.25 -10.30 14.42
C GLU A 57 4.38 -9.65 15.24
N GLN A 58 4.42 -8.31 15.29
CA GLN A 58 5.38 -7.57 16.13
C GLN A 58 5.23 -7.94 17.60
N ARG A 59 4.02 -7.91 18.14
CA ARG A 59 3.74 -8.26 19.55
C ARG A 59 4.18 -9.70 19.88
N ARG A 60 3.93 -10.65 18.98
CA ARG A 60 4.34 -12.05 19.17
C ARG A 60 5.86 -12.23 19.20
N LEU A 61 6.58 -11.39 18.48
CA LEU A 61 8.04 -11.37 18.45
C LEU A 61 8.66 -10.51 19.57
N GLY A 62 7.84 -9.92 20.45
CA GLY A 62 8.30 -9.05 21.53
C GLY A 62 8.77 -7.67 21.06
N ILE A 63 8.44 -7.29 19.83
CA ILE A 63 8.72 -5.96 19.28
C ILE A 63 7.69 -4.99 19.85
N LYS A 64 8.19 -3.98 20.57
CA LYS A 64 7.36 -2.92 21.15
C LYS A 64 7.28 -1.76 20.18
N ASP A 65 6.14 -1.59 19.56
CA ASP A 65 5.85 -0.52 18.61
C ASP A 65 4.62 0.27 19.04
N SER A 66 4.46 1.49 18.53
CA SER A 66 3.26 2.31 18.73
C SER A 66 3.10 3.33 17.61
N ALA A 67 1.90 3.91 17.50
CA ALA A 67 1.63 4.97 16.53
C ALA A 67 2.52 6.19 16.77
N GLU A 68 2.77 6.55 18.03
CA GLU A 68 3.63 7.68 18.41
C GLU A 68 5.09 7.44 18.02
N LEU A 69 5.60 6.22 18.23
CA LEU A 69 6.95 5.85 17.82
C LEU A 69 7.10 5.87 16.30
N ALA A 70 6.12 5.32 15.58
CA ALA A 70 6.11 5.32 14.13
C ALA A 70 6.04 6.74 13.56
N HIS A 71 5.23 7.61 14.17
CA HIS A 71 5.16 9.02 13.81
C HIS A 71 6.50 9.73 14.02
N SER A 72 7.14 9.52 15.17
CA SER A 72 8.45 10.09 15.47
C SER A 72 9.50 9.65 14.44
N ASP A 73 9.59 8.35 14.15
CA ASP A 73 10.50 7.79 13.15
C ASP A 73 10.29 8.42 11.77
N TRP A 74 9.03 8.53 11.36
CA TRP A 74 8.68 9.09 10.05
C TRP A 74 9.05 10.57 9.95
N MET A 75 8.66 11.39 10.94
CA MET A 75 8.93 12.82 10.92
C MET A 75 10.43 13.13 11.00
N ASN A 76 11.20 12.36 11.78
CA ASN A 76 12.66 12.49 11.85
C ASN A 76 13.35 12.13 10.51
N THR A 77 12.76 11.20 9.74
CA THR A 77 13.32 10.75 8.46
C THR A 77 12.93 11.65 7.30
N ALA A 78 11.70 12.17 7.29
CA ALA A 78 11.14 12.87 6.15
C ALA A 78 11.75 14.26 5.89
N GLY A 79 12.33 14.90 6.91
CA GLY A 79 12.94 16.21 6.77
C GLY A 79 11.97 17.30 6.31
N PHE A 80 10.73 17.26 6.79
CA PHE A 80 9.71 18.25 6.49
C PHE A 80 10.02 19.60 7.15
N ASP A 81 10.72 20.46 6.46
CA ASP A 81 11.21 21.75 6.95
C ASP A 81 10.73 22.97 6.14
N ARG A 82 9.89 22.74 5.12
CA ARG A 82 9.37 23.78 4.22
C ARG A 82 7.86 23.93 4.32
N ASP A 83 7.34 25.10 3.93
CA ASP A 83 5.89 25.35 3.89
C ASP A 83 5.16 24.44 2.88
N GLU A 84 5.82 24.09 1.78
CA GLU A 84 5.29 23.17 0.76
C GLU A 84 5.10 21.75 1.30
N ASP A 85 5.72 21.41 2.42
CA ASP A 85 5.60 20.08 3.05
C ASP A 85 4.29 19.90 3.84
N HIS A 86 3.36 20.87 3.76
CA HIS A 86 2.05 20.76 4.41
C HIS A 86 1.30 19.48 4.01
N TRP A 87 1.12 19.24 2.72
CA TRP A 87 0.40 18.06 2.24
C TRP A 87 1.15 16.74 2.47
N PRO A 88 2.46 16.64 2.23
CA PRO A 88 3.25 15.47 2.64
C PRO A 88 3.11 15.11 4.11
N ARG A 89 3.06 16.09 5.03
CA ARG A 89 2.81 15.83 6.46
C ARG A 89 1.43 15.23 6.71
N GLN A 90 0.39 15.77 6.06
CA GLN A 90 -0.98 15.25 6.18
C GLN A 90 -1.08 13.81 5.67
N TRP A 91 -0.44 13.50 4.54
CA TRP A 91 -0.39 12.15 4.00
C TRP A 91 0.40 11.18 4.90
N ALA A 92 1.51 11.62 5.47
CA ALA A 92 2.28 10.81 6.41
C ALA A 92 1.43 10.45 7.65
N GLN A 93 0.73 11.43 8.22
CA GLN A 93 -0.17 11.19 9.36
C GLN A 93 -1.30 10.22 8.99
N ALA A 94 -2.01 10.48 7.90
CA ALA A 94 -3.11 9.61 7.44
C ALA A 94 -2.64 8.16 7.18
N TYR A 95 -1.43 8.01 6.60
CA TYR A 95 -0.86 6.68 6.37
C TYR A 95 -0.49 5.97 7.67
N LEU A 96 0.07 6.69 8.65
CA LEU A 96 0.42 6.11 9.95
C LEU A 96 -0.82 5.69 10.73
N ASP A 97 -1.87 6.50 10.72
CA ASP A 97 -3.16 6.17 11.33
C ASP A 97 -3.76 4.90 10.71
N PHE A 98 -3.73 4.81 9.39
CA PHE A 98 -4.15 3.62 8.66
C PHE A 98 -3.28 2.40 8.98
N ALA A 99 -1.95 2.56 9.02
CA ALA A 99 -1.00 1.47 9.27
C ALA A 99 -1.05 0.93 10.70
N ALA A 100 -1.36 1.79 11.67
CA ALA A 100 -1.57 1.41 13.07
C ALA A 100 -3.00 0.90 13.33
N GLY A 101 -3.95 1.28 12.49
CA GLY A 101 -5.37 0.98 12.59
C GLY A 101 -5.82 -0.19 11.70
N GLU A 102 -6.62 0.13 10.72
CA GLU A 102 -7.40 -0.85 9.95
C GLU A 102 -6.64 -1.54 8.79
N LYS A 103 -5.52 -1.00 8.34
CA LYS A 103 -4.79 -1.47 7.15
C LYS A 103 -4.60 -2.98 7.13
N ARG A 104 -4.11 -3.53 8.25
CA ARG A 104 -3.82 -4.96 8.32
C ARG A 104 -5.09 -5.81 8.20
N SER A 105 -6.16 -5.44 8.91
CA SER A 105 -7.43 -6.17 8.87
C SER A 105 -8.10 -6.06 7.51
N TRP A 106 -8.07 -4.87 6.91
CA TRP A 106 -8.60 -4.63 5.57
C TRP A 106 -7.88 -5.48 4.51
N LEU A 107 -6.54 -5.49 4.49
CA LEU A 107 -5.77 -6.32 3.58
C LEU A 107 -5.99 -7.83 3.82
N HIS A 108 -6.15 -8.23 5.09
CA HIS A 108 -6.47 -9.61 5.43
C HIS A 108 -7.83 -10.06 4.87
N GLN A 109 -8.82 -9.15 4.84
CA GLN A 109 -10.14 -9.39 4.23
C GLN A 109 -10.02 -9.57 2.70
N GLN A 110 -9.06 -8.90 2.07
CA GLN A 110 -8.72 -9.10 0.65
C GLN A 110 -7.98 -10.42 0.37
N GLY A 111 -7.80 -11.27 1.38
CA GLY A 111 -7.15 -12.56 1.24
C GLY A 111 -5.64 -12.56 1.51
N MET A 112 -5.03 -11.42 1.78
CA MET A 112 -3.59 -11.36 2.05
C MET A 112 -3.21 -12.07 3.34
N ARG A 113 -2.01 -12.65 3.34
CA ARG A 113 -1.40 -13.33 4.48
C ARG A 113 0.08 -12.93 4.55
N TRP A 114 0.64 -12.98 5.74
CA TRP A 114 2.02 -12.58 6.00
C TRP A 114 2.81 -13.71 6.61
N PHE A 115 4.11 -13.72 6.34
CA PHE A 115 5.04 -14.57 7.07
C PHE A 115 5.01 -14.21 8.56
N PRO A 116 5.24 -15.16 9.45
CA PRO A 116 5.24 -14.92 10.90
C PRO A 116 6.53 -14.26 11.40
N ILE A 117 7.15 -13.44 10.56
CA ILE A 117 8.36 -12.67 10.82
C ILE A 117 8.15 -11.21 10.49
N VAL A 118 8.87 -10.33 11.19
CA VAL A 118 8.90 -8.89 10.90
C VAL A 118 10.35 -8.47 10.73
N GLY A 119 10.66 -7.92 9.59
CA GLY A 119 12.01 -7.51 9.21
C GLY A 119 12.21 -6.00 9.21
N TRP A 120 13.40 -5.62 8.80
CA TRP A 120 13.81 -4.25 8.58
C TRP A 120 13.80 -3.96 7.08
N ALA A 121 13.01 -2.97 6.62
CA ALA A 121 13.16 -2.40 5.29
C ALA A 121 14.23 -1.30 5.32
N GLU A 122 14.07 -0.41 6.30
CA GLU A 122 15.03 0.64 6.62
C GLU A 122 15.28 0.60 8.11
N ARG A 123 16.52 0.47 8.48
CA ARG A 123 16.94 0.53 9.87
C ARG A 123 17.57 1.88 10.14
N GLY A 124 17.13 2.54 11.19
CA GLY A 124 17.77 3.74 11.71
C GLY A 124 19.22 3.45 12.15
N ASP A 125 20.00 4.49 12.31
CA ASP A 125 21.40 4.44 12.76
C ASP A 125 21.55 4.00 14.24
N GLY A 126 20.43 3.68 14.90
CA GLY A 126 20.37 3.28 16.30
C GLY A 126 20.26 4.44 17.26
N SER A 127 20.20 5.67 16.78
CA SER A 127 19.92 6.84 17.60
C SER A 127 18.44 7.21 17.57
N ALA A 128 17.94 7.83 18.63
CA ALA A 128 16.56 8.35 18.68
C ALA A 128 16.31 9.51 17.69
N HIS A 129 17.35 9.97 17.03
CA HIS A 129 17.34 11.08 16.07
C HIS A 129 17.78 10.63 14.67
N GLY A 130 17.99 9.32 14.47
CA GLY A 130 18.44 8.75 13.21
C GLY A 130 17.35 8.66 12.16
N HIS A 131 17.79 8.40 10.93
CA HIS A 131 16.90 8.08 9.84
C HIS A 131 16.40 6.64 9.93
N GLY A 132 15.18 6.38 9.47
CA GLY A 132 14.61 5.05 9.39
C GLY A 132 13.83 4.62 10.63
N ASN A 133 13.48 3.35 10.67
CA ASN A 133 12.65 2.81 11.72
C ASN A 133 13.43 2.46 12.98
N SER A 134 12.90 2.80 14.15
CA SER A 134 13.44 2.40 15.46
C SER A 134 13.19 0.93 15.78
N VAL A 135 12.18 0.33 15.17
CA VAL A 135 11.81 -1.07 15.31
C VAL A 135 11.49 -1.69 13.94
N PRO A 136 11.57 -3.02 13.80
CA PRO A 136 11.20 -3.67 12.54
C PRO A 136 9.70 -3.51 12.26
N ARG A 137 9.36 -3.05 11.04
CA ARG A 137 7.97 -2.86 10.58
C ARG A 137 7.69 -3.47 9.21
N PHE A 138 8.65 -4.20 8.65
CA PHE A 138 8.54 -4.79 7.32
C PHE A 138 7.93 -6.19 7.41
N HIS A 139 6.67 -6.31 6.98
CA HIS A 139 5.91 -7.55 6.96
C HIS A 139 5.86 -8.10 5.54
N ILE A 140 6.47 -9.25 5.30
CA ILE A 140 6.53 -9.85 3.98
C ILE A 140 5.22 -10.60 3.71
N THR A 141 4.58 -10.27 2.60
CA THR A 141 3.37 -10.94 2.13
C THR A 141 3.70 -12.31 1.51
N TRP A 142 2.89 -13.33 1.77
CA TRP A 142 2.95 -14.58 1.05
C TRP A 142 2.74 -14.32 -0.45
N GLY A 143 3.60 -14.89 -1.30
CA GLY A 143 3.62 -14.60 -2.73
C GLY A 143 4.42 -13.36 -3.09
N THR A 144 5.01 -12.66 -2.11
CA THR A 144 5.84 -11.45 -2.30
C THR A 144 5.10 -10.35 -3.08
N GLY A 145 5.71 -9.72 -4.08
CA GLY A 145 5.08 -8.68 -4.91
C GLY A 145 3.80 -9.12 -5.61
N PRO A 146 3.79 -10.27 -6.31
CA PRO A 146 2.55 -10.82 -6.85
C PRO A 146 1.46 -10.99 -5.80
N GLY A 147 1.78 -11.46 -4.59
CA GLY A 147 0.81 -11.63 -3.51
C GLY A 147 0.18 -10.34 -2.99
N ILE A 148 0.81 -9.18 -3.22
CA ILE A 148 0.19 -7.86 -2.97
C ILE A 148 -0.74 -7.46 -4.12
N VAL A 149 -0.36 -7.77 -5.35
CA VAL A 149 -1.06 -7.33 -6.57
C VAL A 149 -2.30 -8.18 -6.86
N GLU A 150 -2.18 -9.51 -6.74
CA GLU A 150 -3.22 -10.48 -7.11
C GLU A 150 -4.62 -10.17 -6.55
N PRO A 151 -4.79 -9.85 -5.26
CA PRO A 151 -6.13 -9.60 -4.73
C PRO A 151 -6.84 -8.44 -5.43
N PHE A 152 -6.13 -7.36 -5.73
CA PHE A 152 -6.70 -6.19 -6.39
C PHE A 152 -6.84 -6.39 -7.90
N ALA A 153 -5.95 -7.14 -8.53
CA ALA A 153 -6.10 -7.55 -9.92
C ALA A 153 -7.38 -8.37 -10.11
N ALA A 154 -7.64 -9.33 -9.23
CA ALA A 154 -8.85 -10.15 -9.26
C ALA A 154 -10.13 -9.30 -9.09
N LEU A 155 -10.12 -8.30 -8.19
CA LEU A 155 -11.25 -7.39 -8.02
C LEU A 155 -11.50 -6.54 -9.27
N VAL A 156 -10.44 -6.05 -9.91
CA VAL A 156 -10.53 -5.29 -11.17
C VAL A 156 -11.05 -6.17 -12.30
N GLU A 157 -10.56 -7.40 -12.43
CA GLU A 157 -11.05 -8.38 -13.42
C GLU A 157 -12.53 -8.70 -13.20
N GLN A 158 -12.96 -8.92 -11.96
CA GLN A 158 -14.37 -9.15 -11.63
C GLN A 158 -15.23 -7.93 -11.98
N ALA A 159 -14.77 -6.72 -11.64
CA ALA A 159 -15.49 -5.49 -11.98
C ALA A 159 -15.59 -5.27 -13.49
N ALA A 160 -14.56 -5.69 -14.25
CA ALA A 160 -14.57 -5.64 -15.71
C ALA A 160 -15.57 -6.67 -16.29
N PHE A 161 -15.59 -7.88 -15.76
CA PHE A 161 -16.56 -8.90 -16.15
C PHE A 161 -18.01 -8.45 -15.91
N ASP A 162 -18.26 -7.78 -14.79
CA ASP A 162 -19.58 -7.22 -14.44
C ASP A 162 -19.95 -5.96 -15.23
N GLY A 163 -19.06 -5.46 -16.09
CA GLY A 163 -19.29 -4.26 -16.90
C GLY A 163 -19.20 -2.94 -16.13
N ARG A 164 -18.67 -2.94 -14.91
CA ARG A 164 -18.44 -1.76 -14.08
C ARG A 164 -17.09 -1.09 -14.34
N LEU A 165 -16.15 -1.80 -14.97
CA LEU A 165 -14.81 -1.32 -15.27
C LEU A 165 -14.41 -1.69 -16.71
N ALA A 166 -13.67 -0.79 -17.35
CA ALA A 166 -12.94 -1.08 -18.58
C ALA A 166 -11.45 -0.80 -18.37
N CYS A 167 -10.61 -1.75 -18.73
CA CYS A 167 -9.17 -1.59 -18.72
C CYS A 167 -8.68 -1.35 -20.15
N LEU A 168 -7.91 -0.26 -20.34
CA LEU A 168 -7.31 0.12 -21.62
C LEU A 168 -5.79 0.16 -21.49
N PRO A 169 -5.11 -0.98 -21.66
CA PRO A 169 -3.65 -1.02 -21.72
C PRO A 169 -3.13 -0.36 -23.00
N ARG A 170 -1.85 0.03 -23.01
CA ARG A 170 -1.17 0.69 -24.12
C ARG A 170 -1.80 2.01 -24.59
N HIS A 171 -2.40 2.74 -23.66
CA HIS A 171 -2.94 4.09 -23.86
C HIS A 171 -2.04 5.12 -23.15
N ARG A 172 -1.63 6.17 -23.90
CA ARG A 172 -0.80 7.29 -23.41
C ARG A 172 -1.57 8.60 -23.48
#